data_7429caf6efcfef15ed88b3f46070408e
#
_entry.id   7429caf6efcfef15ed88b3f46070408e
#
_cell.length_a   1.000
_cell.length_b   1.000
_cell.length_c   1.000
_cell.angle_alpha   90.00
_cell.angle_beta   90.00
_cell.angle_gamma   90.00
#
_symmetry.space_group_name_H-M   'P 1'
#
loop_
_entity.id
_entity.type
_entity.pdbx_description
1 polymer ?
#
loop_
_entity_poly.entity_id
_entity_poly.type
_entity_poly.pdbx_seq_one_letter_code
_entity_poly.pdbx_strand_id
1 'polypeptide(L)'
;ALIEWLPAHNNTPDETRIVHGDYAPHNVMFHPTEPRVQAVLDWEISTLGNPIGDLTYNTMNWYGPATSTGRPNFSGVDLDSLGIPSFDDYIAKYCERTGRDGIENIHFYKAYNLFRLAAILQGIVGRVRDGTANDPNAAQNAARVIPLAQRAWEEAQLAEKG
;
A
#
# COMPACT_ATOMS: atom_id res chain seq x y z
N ALA A 1 9.59 -16.88 5.48
CA ALA A 1 9.41 -16.64 4.06
C ALA A 1 9.60 -15.14 3.72
N LEU A 2 8.59 -14.24 3.89
CA LEU A 2 8.73 -12.83 3.46
C LEU A 2 9.85 -12.04 4.16
N ILE A 3 10.12 -12.28 5.44
CA ILE A 3 11.21 -11.63 6.21
C ILE A 3 12.59 -11.93 5.60
N GLU A 4 12.75 -13.11 5.04
CA GLU A 4 13.97 -13.56 4.38
C GLU A 4 13.99 -13.17 2.91
N TRP A 5 12.81 -13.25 2.26
CA TRP A 5 12.67 -12.99 0.85
C TRP A 5 12.88 -11.52 0.48
N LEU A 6 12.26 -10.59 1.21
CA LEU A 6 12.32 -9.15 0.89
C LEU A 6 13.76 -8.60 0.83
N PRO A 7 14.64 -8.82 1.84
CA PRO A 7 16.01 -8.33 1.75
C PRO A 7 16.84 -9.04 0.68
N ALA A 8 16.54 -10.31 0.37
CA ALA A 8 17.25 -11.07 -0.65
C ALA A 8 16.89 -10.67 -2.10
N HIS A 9 15.70 -10.06 -2.30
CA HIS A 9 15.19 -9.69 -3.62
C HIS A 9 15.04 -8.17 -3.80
N ASN A 10 15.68 -7.38 -2.96
CA ASN A 10 15.71 -5.91 -3.11
C ASN A 10 16.66 -5.48 -4.24
N ASN A 11 16.25 -5.76 -5.47
CA ASN A 11 16.95 -5.34 -6.70
C ASN A 11 16.31 -4.07 -7.29
N THR A 12 15.81 -3.20 -6.42
CA THR A 12 15.14 -1.97 -6.85
C THR A 12 16.16 -0.92 -7.28
N PRO A 13 15.84 -0.08 -8.29
CA PRO A 13 16.70 1.03 -8.66
C PRO A 13 17.04 1.93 -7.47
N ASP A 14 18.30 2.38 -7.40
CA ASP A 14 18.74 3.31 -6.38
C ASP A 14 18.19 4.72 -6.68
N GLU A 15 17.03 5.00 -6.19
CA GLU A 15 16.38 6.30 -6.30
C GLU A 15 15.98 6.80 -4.91
N THR A 16 16.50 7.99 -4.57
CA THR A 16 16.22 8.63 -3.27
C THR A 16 15.43 9.92 -3.48
N ARG A 17 14.25 9.98 -2.92
CA ARG A 17 13.36 11.14 -2.85
C ARG A 17 12.82 11.30 -1.43
N ILE A 18 12.13 12.40 -1.17
CA ILE A 18 11.30 12.52 0.02
C ILE A 18 10.09 11.61 -0.19
N VAL A 19 9.89 10.65 0.71
CA VAL A 19 8.71 9.80 0.76
C VAL A 19 7.88 10.11 1.99
N HIS A 20 6.58 10.07 1.84
CA HIS A 20 5.63 10.33 2.91
C HIS A 20 5.62 9.19 3.95
N GLY A 21 5.75 7.96 3.48
CA GLY A 21 5.73 6.76 4.29
C GLY A 21 4.32 6.23 4.63
N ASP A 22 3.29 7.08 4.64
CA ASP A 22 1.86 6.71 4.80
C ASP A 22 0.98 7.46 3.78
N TYR A 23 1.43 7.55 2.52
CA TYR A 23 0.69 8.26 1.48
C TYR A 23 -0.56 7.48 1.07
N ALA A 24 -1.70 7.92 1.57
CA ALA A 24 -2.99 7.28 1.34
C ALA A 24 -4.13 8.32 1.34
N PRO A 25 -5.32 8.02 0.76
CA PRO A 25 -6.41 8.97 0.64
C PRO A 25 -6.87 9.63 1.94
N HIS A 26 -6.73 8.96 3.08
CA HIS A 26 -7.08 9.52 4.38
C HIS A 26 -6.11 10.61 4.88
N ASN A 27 -4.89 10.67 4.30
CA ASN A 27 -3.90 11.71 4.55
C ASN A 27 -3.89 12.79 3.47
N VAL A 28 -4.92 12.82 2.60
CA VAL A 28 -5.07 13.81 1.53
C VAL A 28 -6.32 14.65 1.78
N MET A 29 -6.14 15.95 1.88
CA MET A 29 -7.22 16.91 1.98
C MET A 29 -7.61 17.40 0.59
N PHE A 30 -8.86 17.17 0.20
CA PHE A 30 -9.41 17.66 -1.06
C PHE A 30 -10.08 19.03 -0.87
N HIS A 31 -10.05 19.84 -1.92
CA HIS A 31 -10.77 21.10 -1.91
C HIS A 31 -12.28 20.82 -1.91
N PRO A 32 -13.09 21.57 -1.09
CA PRO A 32 -14.50 21.25 -0.88
C PRO A 32 -15.39 21.40 -2.12
N THR A 33 -14.97 22.20 -3.10
CA THR A 33 -15.78 22.51 -4.30
C THR A 33 -15.02 22.36 -5.62
N GLU A 34 -13.71 22.11 -5.59
CA GLU A 34 -12.89 21.96 -6.78
C GLU A 34 -12.20 20.58 -6.80
N PRO A 35 -12.02 19.97 -7.99
CA PRO A 35 -11.40 18.64 -8.10
C PRO A 35 -9.85 18.73 -7.98
N ARG A 36 -9.36 19.20 -6.84
CA ARG A 36 -7.92 19.32 -6.56
C ARG A 36 -7.58 18.97 -5.13
N VAL A 37 -6.36 18.49 -4.95
CA VAL A 37 -5.76 18.32 -3.63
C VAL A 37 -5.42 19.69 -3.06
N GLN A 38 -5.80 19.92 -1.81
CA GLN A 38 -5.51 21.14 -1.07
C GLN A 38 -4.25 20.98 -0.20
N ALA A 39 -4.10 19.83 0.45
CA ALA A 39 -2.95 19.51 1.28
C ALA A 39 -2.72 18.00 1.38
N VAL A 40 -1.49 17.64 1.69
CA VAL A 40 -1.12 16.29 2.15
C VAL A 40 -0.72 16.43 3.61
N LEU A 41 -1.30 15.59 4.46
CA LEU A 41 -1.22 15.65 5.92
C LEU A 41 -0.38 14.49 6.45
N ASP A 42 0.01 14.57 7.73
CA ASP A 42 0.60 13.47 8.49
C ASP A 42 1.98 13.02 7.98
N TRP A 43 2.90 13.96 7.90
CA TRP A 43 4.28 13.77 7.44
C TRP A 43 5.23 13.22 8.52
N GLU A 44 4.72 12.82 9.69
CA GLU A 44 5.55 12.49 10.86
C GLU A 44 6.50 11.30 10.64
N ILE A 45 6.15 10.37 9.71
CA ILE A 45 7.00 9.22 9.35
C ILE A 45 7.72 9.40 8.01
N SER A 46 7.72 10.62 7.47
CA SER A 46 8.41 10.92 6.22
C SER A 46 9.92 10.72 6.34
N THR A 47 10.53 10.28 5.26
CA THR A 47 11.96 9.99 5.21
C THR A 47 12.50 10.12 3.78
N LEU A 48 13.78 9.83 3.60
CA LEU A 48 14.37 9.64 2.28
C LEU A 48 14.24 8.18 1.87
N GLY A 49 13.73 7.93 0.66
CA GLY A 49 13.54 6.58 0.16
C GLY A 49 13.08 6.53 -1.29
N ASN A 50 12.74 5.34 -1.77
CA ASN A 50 12.25 5.15 -3.12
C ASN A 50 10.76 5.54 -3.23
N PRO A 51 10.37 6.47 -4.11
CA PRO A 51 9.00 6.99 -4.22
C PRO A 51 7.97 5.95 -4.67
N ILE A 52 8.42 4.83 -5.27
CA ILE A 52 7.52 3.74 -5.65
C ILE A 52 6.91 3.05 -4.41
N GLY A 53 7.57 3.17 -3.26
CA GLY A 53 7.00 2.75 -1.97
C GLY A 53 5.69 3.48 -1.65
N ASP A 54 5.66 4.81 -1.78
CA ASP A 54 4.45 5.61 -1.56
C ASP A 54 3.38 5.33 -2.64
N LEU A 55 3.79 5.23 -3.91
CA LEU A 55 2.87 4.92 -5.00
C LEU A 55 2.14 3.60 -4.77
N THR A 56 2.89 2.54 -4.47
CA THR A 56 2.29 1.22 -4.27
C THR A 56 1.50 1.14 -2.95
N TYR A 57 1.87 1.89 -1.92
CA TYR A 57 1.06 2.00 -0.72
C TYR A 57 -0.29 2.69 -0.99
N ASN A 58 -0.27 3.81 -1.72
CA ASN A 58 -1.47 4.54 -2.10
C ASN A 58 -2.42 3.69 -2.97
N THR A 59 -1.87 2.88 -3.86
CA THR A 59 -2.65 2.03 -4.77
C THR A 59 -3.04 0.67 -4.20
N MET A 60 -2.83 0.42 -2.92
CA MET A 60 -3.10 -0.90 -2.30
C MET A 60 -4.58 -1.33 -2.42
N ASN A 61 -5.52 -0.40 -2.55
CA ASN A 61 -6.94 -0.73 -2.73
C ASN A 61 -7.24 -1.49 -4.04
N TRP A 62 -6.40 -1.37 -5.08
CA TRP A 62 -6.57 -2.10 -6.34
C TRP A 62 -6.09 -3.54 -6.29
N TYR A 63 -5.07 -3.85 -5.46
CA TYR A 63 -4.42 -5.16 -5.46
C TYR A 63 -4.42 -5.87 -4.09
N GLY A 64 -4.78 -5.19 -3.04
CA GLY A 64 -4.86 -5.77 -1.69
C GLY A 64 -5.95 -6.85 -1.60
N PRO A 65 -5.91 -7.67 -0.55
CA PRO A 65 -6.89 -8.74 -0.39
C PRO A 65 -8.29 -8.18 -0.15
N ALA A 66 -9.30 -8.82 -0.75
CA ALA A 66 -10.68 -8.61 -0.39
C ALA A 66 -10.89 -9.14 1.04
N THR A 67 -11.22 -8.26 1.97
CA THR A 67 -11.50 -8.64 3.35
C THR A 67 -12.90 -8.21 3.73
N SER A 68 -13.61 -9.06 4.44
CA SER A 68 -14.94 -8.75 4.98
C SER A 68 -14.91 -7.73 6.11
N THR A 69 -13.71 -7.41 6.60
CA THR A 69 -13.48 -6.52 7.72
C THR A 69 -12.36 -5.52 7.41
N GLY A 70 -12.53 -4.29 7.86
CA GLY A 70 -11.51 -3.25 7.71
C GLY A 70 -11.68 -2.37 6.47
N ARG A 71 -10.58 -1.90 5.88
CA ARG A 71 -10.63 -1.00 4.73
C ARG A 71 -11.19 -1.70 3.50
N PRO A 72 -12.17 -1.12 2.80
CA PRO A 72 -12.65 -1.66 1.53
C PRO A 72 -11.50 -1.66 0.51
N ASN A 73 -11.52 -2.67 -0.36
CA ASN A 73 -10.72 -2.65 -1.59
C ASN A 73 -11.65 -2.51 -2.80
N PHE A 74 -11.08 -2.44 -3.99
CA PHE A 74 -11.85 -2.28 -5.23
C PHE A 74 -12.28 -3.61 -5.87
N SER A 75 -12.13 -4.73 -5.17
CA SER A 75 -12.57 -6.04 -5.69
C SER A 75 -14.08 -6.07 -5.92
N GLY A 76 -14.48 -6.36 -7.15
CA GLY A 76 -15.89 -6.41 -7.56
C GLY A 76 -16.58 -5.05 -7.70
N VAL A 77 -15.83 -3.94 -7.62
CA VAL A 77 -16.36 -2.58 -7.83
C VAL A 77 -16.23 -2.22 -9.31
N ASP A 78 -17.29 -1.69 -9.88
CA ASP A 78 -17.27 -1.07 -11.21
C ASP A 78 -16.60 0.32 -11.10
N LEU A 79 -15.30 0.36 -11.32
CA LEU A 79 -14.49 1.57 -11.16
C LEU A 79 -14.81 2.62 -12.22
N ASP A 80 -15.14 2.19 -13.44
CA ASP A 80 -15.45 3.09 -14.55
C ASP A 80 -16.69 3.91 -14.24
N SER A 81 -17.73 3.29 -13.68
CA SER A 81 -18.97 3.99 -13.29
C SER A 81 -18.74 5.05 -12.22
N LEU A 82 -17.67 4.90 -11.43
CA LEU A 82 -17.27 5.85 -10.38
C LEU A 82 -16.24 6.87 -10.84
N GLY A 83 -15.79 6.80 -12.10
CA GLY A 83 -14.72 7.65 -12.63
C GLY A 83 -13.36 7.37 -11.97
N ILE A 84 -13.17 6.19 -11.40
CA ILE A 84 -11.91 5.75 -10.80
C ILE A 84 -11.12 4.98 -11.87
N PRO A 85 -9.88 5.36 -12.19
CA PRO A 85 -9.08 4.68 -13.20
C PRO A 85 -8.76 3.23 -12.79
N SER A 86 -8.47 2.38 -13.77
CA SER A 86 -7.87 1.07 -13.50
C SER A 86 -6.50 1.22 -12.83
N PHE A 87 -5.98 0.15 -12.24
CA PHE A 87 -4.63 0.16 -11.69
C PHE A 87 -3.60 0.53 -12.76
N ASP A 88 -3.70 -0.07 -13.94
CA ASP A 88 -2.74 0.14 -15.02
C ASP A 88 -2.78 1.57 -15.55
N ASP A 89 -3.97 2.16 -15.70
CA ASP A 89 -4.13 3.57 -16.10
C ASP A 89 -3.56 4.52 -15.04
N TYR A 90 -3.74 4.20 -13.75
CA TYR A 90 -3.18 5.01 -12.66
C TYR A 90 -1.65 4.99 -12.70
N ILE A 91 -1.05 3.80 -12.88
CA ILE A 91 0.40 3.64 -13.01
C ILE A 91 0.94 4.32 -14.27
N ALA A 92 0.27 4.15 -15.42
CA ALA A 92 0.66 4.82 -16.66
C ALA A 92 0.68 6.35 -16.51
N LYS A 93 -0.34 6.90 -15.85
CA LYS A 93 -0.43 8.34 -15.58
C LYS A 93 0.63 8.84 -14.60
N TYR A 94 1.00 8.03 -13.61
CA TYR A 94 2.13 8.33 -12.74
C TYR A 94 3.45 8.35 -13.51
N CYS A 95 3.70 7.36 -14.37
CA CYS A 95 4.89 7.28 -15.20
C CYS A 95 5.00 8.49 -16.13
N GLU A 96 3.91 8.84 -16.84
CA GLU A 96 3.84 10.02 -17.70
C GLU A 96 4.24 11.31 -16.95
N ARG A 97 3.65 11.52 -15.75
CA ARG A 97 3.90 12.74 -14.95
C ARG A 97 5.28 12.82 -14.33
N THR A 98 5.92 11.68 -14.15
CA THR A 98 7.26 11.60 -13.53
C THR A 98 8.38 11.34 -14.53
N GLY A 99 8.05 11.23 -15.84
CA GLY A 99 9.03 11.00 -16.92
C GLY A 99 9.64 9.60 -16.87
N ARG A 100 8.86 8.58 -16.48
CA ARG A 100 9.29 7.18 -16.39
C ARG A 100 8.74 6.38 -17.56
N ASP A 101 9.54 5.47 -18.10
CA ASP A 101 9.10 4.51 -19.12
C ASP A 101 8.28 3.35 -18.54
N GLY A 102 8.32 3.17 -17.22
CA GLY A 102 7.62 2.12 -16.47
C GLY A 102 8.07 2.05 -15.02
N ILE A 103 7.63 1.03 -14.31
CA ILE A 103 8.05 0.75 -12.94
C ILE A 103 8.63 -0.65 -12.89
N GLU A 104 9.95 -0.72 -12.75
CA GLU A 104 10.64 -1.98 -12.54
C GLU A 104 10.26 -2.58 -11.18
N ASN A 105 10.17 -3.89 -11.13
CA ASN A 105 9.92 -4.64 -9.90
C ASN A 105 8.69 -4.19 -9.10
N ILE A 106 7.61 -3.74 -9.78
CA ILE A 106 6.40 -3.26 -9.09
C ILE A 106 5.82 -4.31 -8.12
N HIS A 107 5.95 -5.59 -8.44
CA HIS A 107 5.51 -6.69 -7.58
C HIS A 107 6.32 -6.77 -6.27
N PHE A 108 7.61 -6.43 -6.29
CA PHE A 108 8.41 -6.32 -5.07
C PHE A 108 7.84 -5.24 -4.14
N TYR A 109 7.55 -4.05 -4.65
CA TYR A 109 6.99 -2.96 -3.83
C TYR A 109 5.58 -3.28 -3.32
N LYS A 110 4.76 -3.97 -4.11
CA LYS A 110 3.45 -4.47 -3.66
C LYS A 110 3.61 -5.47 -2.52
N ALA A 111 4.50 -6.46 -2.66
CA ALA A 111 4.81 -7.43 -1.61
C ALA A 111 5.32 -6.76 -0.34
N TYR A 112 6.24 -5.80 -0.48
CA TYR A 112 6.78 -5.01 0.63
C TYR A 112 5.68 -4.27 1.41
N ASN A 113 4.81 -3.53 0.73
CA ASN A 113 3.77 -2.75 1.39
C ASN A 113 2.68 -3.61 2.05
N LEU A 114 2.30 -4.72 1.43
CA LEU A 114 1.37 -5.69 2.03
C LEU A 114 2.00 -6.33 3.28
N PHE A 115 3.27 -6.72 3.22
CA PHE A 115 4.01 -7.25 4.36
C PHE A 115 4.14 -6.21 5.48
N ARG A 116 4.52 -4.96 5.14
CA ARG A 116 4.62 -3.85 6.09
C ARG A 116 3.30 -3.65 6.83
N LEU A 117 2.18 -3.60 6.11
CA LEU A 117 0.86 -3.45 6.73
C LEU A 117 0.52 -4.68 7.62
N ALA A 118 0.79 -5.90 7.16
CA ALA A 118 0.60 -7.10 7.95
C ALA A 118 1.42 -7.07 9.26
N ALA A 119 2.68 -6.61 9.20
CA ALA A 119 3.55 -6.49 10.36
C ALA A 119 3.04 -5.45 11.37
N ILE A 120 2.55 -4.29 10.90
CA ILE A 120 1.92 -3.27 11.75
C ILE A 120 0.70 -3.85 12.47
N LEU A 121 -0.19 -4.52 11.73
CA LEU A 121 -1.39 -5.13 12.29
C LEU A 121 -1.05 -6.29 13.25
N GLN A 122 0.03 -7.03 13.01
CA GLN A 122 0.51 -8.07 13.92
C GLN A 122 0.89 -7.47 15.30
N GLY A 123 1.44 -6.27 15.33
CA GLY A 123 1.68 -5.54 16.58
C GLY A 123 0.37 -5.24 17.34
N ILE A 124 -0.74 -4.98 16.61
CA ILE A 124 -2.07 -4.82 17.21
C ILE A 124 -2.55 -6.15 17.82
N VAL A 125 -2.34 -7.28 17.12
CA VAL A 125 -2.66 -8.62 17.64
C VAL A 125 -2.00 -8.86 18.99
N GLY A 126 -0.72 -8.52 19.12
CA GLY A 126 0.01 -8.61 20.39
C GLY A 126 -0.68 -7.82 21.49
N ARG A 127 -1.01 -6.56 21.24
CA ARG A 127 -1.70 -5.70 22.22
C ARG A 127 -3.11 -6.20 22.60
N VAL A 128 -3.86 -6.75 21.63
CA VAL A 128 -5.16 -7.38 21.91
C VAL A 128 -4.99 -8.56 22.85
N ARG A 129 -4.06 -9.46 22.56
CA ARG A 129 -3.77 -10.63 23.39
C ARG A 129 -3.35 -10.24 24.80
N ASP A 130 -2.54 -9.20 24.94
CA ASP A 130 -2.00 -8.74 26.22
C ASP A 130 -2.97 -7.81 26.97
N GLY A 131 -4.18 -7.55 26.42
CA GLY A 131 -5.22 -6.71 27.01
C GLY A 131 -4.88 -5.21 27.06
N THR A 132 -3.90 -4.76 26.25
CA THR A 132 -3.42 -3.37 26.21
C THR A 132 -3.88 -2.59 24.99
N ALA A 133 -4.72 -3.18 24.12
CA ALA A 133 -5.27 -2.50 22.96
C ALA A 133 -6.38 -1.53 23.37
N ASN A 134 -6.25 -0.27 22.97
CA ASN A 134 -7.26 0.78 23.21
C ASN A 134 -8.18 1.02 22.00
N ASP A 135 -7.89 0.38 20.84
CA ASP A 135 -8.69 0.51 19.63
C ASP A 135 -9.86 -0.48 19.66
N PRO A 136 -11.13 -0.03 19.59
CA PRO A 136 -12.29 -0.91 19.54
C PRO A 136 -12.32 -1.83 18.32
N ASN A 137 -11.60 -1.47 17.24
CA ASN A 137 -11.50 -2.26 16.01
C ASN A 137 -10.26 -3.19 15.99
N ALA A 138 -9.52 -3.29 17.09
CA ALA A 138 -8.26 -4.03 17.14
C ALA A 138 -8.42 -5.51 16.71
N ALA A 139 -9.51 -6.17 17.11
CA ALA A 139 -9.79 -7.56 16.72
C ALA A 139 -10.07 -7.70 15.21
N GLN A 140 -10.80 -6.74 14.62
CA GLN A 140 -11.06 -6.72 13.17
C GLN A 140 -9.77 -6.46 12.38
N ASN A 141 -8.94 -5.54 12.86
CA ASN A 141 -7.63 -5.26 12.27
C ASN A 141 -6.71 -6.49 12.34
N ALA A 142 -6.73 -7.22 13.44
CA ALA A 142 -6.00 -8.46 13.63
C ALA A 142 -6.37 -9.54 12.58
N ALA A 143 -7.65 -9.68 12.25
CA ALA A 143 -8.12 -10.64 11.25
C ALA A 143 -7.56 -10.42 9.83
N ARG A 144 -7.02 -9.23 9.55
CA ARG A 144 -6.45 -8.87 8.24
C ARG A 144 -5.01 -9.36 8.04
N VAL A 145 -4.29 -9.73 9.11
CA VAL A 145 -2.88 -10.10 9.05
C VAL A 145 -2.63 -11.25 8.08
N ILE A 146 -3.38 -12.34 8.22
CA ILE A 146 -3.19 -13.54 7.38
C ILE A 146 -3.49 -13.25 5.90
N PRO A 147 -4.65 -12.67 5.53
CA PRO A 147 -4.93 -12.32 4.13
C PRO A 147 -3.88 -11.40 3.51
N LEU A 148 -3.39 -10.41 4.25
CA LEU A 148 -2.33 -9.51 3.78
C LEU A 148 -1.02 -10.25 3.55
N ALA A 149 -0.62 -11.12 4.48
CA ALA A 149 0.61 -11.89 4.35
C ALA A 149 0.54 -12.90 3.18
N GLN A 150 -0.62 -13.52 2.96
CA GLN A 150 -0.84 -14.41 1.82
C GLN A 150 -0.75 -13.63 0.50
N ARG A 151 -1.44 -12.50 0.40
CA ARG A 151 -1.38 -11.65 -0.80
C ARG A 151 0.03 -11.11 -1.05
N ALA A 152 0.76 -10.72 -0.01
CA ALA A 152 2.16 -10.32 -0.12
C ALA A 152 3.03 -11.45 -0.70
N TRP A 153 2.79 -12.69 -0.30
CA TRP A 153 3.53 -13.83 -0.83
C TRP A 153 3.20 -14.11 -2.30
N GLU A 154 1.95 -13.96 -2.72
CA GLU A 154 1.56 -14.04 -4.12
C GLU A 154 2.27 -12.99 -4.97
N GLU A 155 2.34 -11.74 -4.51
CA GLU A 155 3.09 -10.67 -5.19
C GLU A 155 4.60 -10.98 -5.25
N ALA A 156 5.17 -11.56 -4.19
CA ALA A 156 6.58 -12.00 -4.17
C ALA A 156 6.84 -13.07 -5.27
N GLN A 157 5.94 -14.04 -5.40
CA GLN A 157 6.04 -15.07 -6.45
C GLN A 157 5.88 -14.50 -7.87
N LEU A 158 5.13 -13.41 -8.05
CA LEU A 158 5.04 -12.71 -9.33
C LEU A 158 6.32 -11.95 -9.64
N ALA A 159 6.97 -11.36 -8.64
CA ALA A 159 8.26 -10.68 -8.81
C ALA A 159 9.39 -11.63 -9.25
N GLU A 160 9.31 -12.93 -8.92
CA GLU A 160 10.30 -13.94 -9.35
C GLU A 160 10.11 -14.37 -10.81
N LYS A 161 8.96 -14.09 -11.40
CA LYS A 161 8.61 -14.55 -12.77
C LYS A 161 8.85 -13.49 -13.85
N GLY A 162 9.00 -12.25 -13.46
CA GLY A 162 9.22 -11.11 -14.34
C GLY A 162 10.65 -10.65 -14.36
#